data_01d24b5a5b8013c1e51be517bc49c49d
#
_entry.id   01d24b5a5b8013c1e51be517bc49c49d
#
_cell.length_a   1.000
_cell.length_b   1.000
_cell.length_c   1.000
_cell.angle_alpha   90.00
_cell.angle_beta   90.00
_cell.angle_gamma   90.00
#
_symmetry.space_group_name_H-M   'P 1'
#
loop_
_entity.id
_entity.type
_entity.pdbx_description
1 polymer ?
#
loop_
_entity_poly.entity_id
_entity_poly.type
_entity_poly.pdbx_seq_one_letter_code
_entity_poly.pdbx_strand_id
1 'polypeptide(L)'
;MDASPSHDGMTGATAVRALRLTSESHSNLRGGITLGHTVVIGGGICGLSAGLTLAERGQQVTLIEAQDFLGGLATTLRGSTGAGYDFGPHAYHARNQRVLDLFKEIAYDGFPARAKNVRIKFRGKYYKYPLEALDIARSMSPVLAARAFLDYTLESIRRKLRPRELVSAEDWVIQAMGRTLYGLFFGPYTTKVWGIPPSRLAASFAQHRIPHISLAKVVVSSLRKGRAKITGSEHRYAPLVIELYYPPRGAGLISERMAARIRKADPANRTWTNKLVTRIETQGDRVTAVWVRSVPSTKKGGQLAQLASGTETDGNPYRGANDPEERIACDSVVNTSPLPALIDMLGDAVSPDARAAAAHLRFRAITIVGLLIKKPKALPAQSIYFTNKTFNRLSETRNYGGAEVCAADETVLLCDITCEAGDGIWTASAEDLGRRCAKELAEEGFIKESDLKESVVLRSTFGYPVYLVGYEKAIDALMAELMRFDNLVTAGRQGLYKYVDMDIASETGIAGAEFLLSGRTKRDAIGVVPYEDRTFA
;
A
#
# COMPACT_ATOMS: atom_id res chain seq x y z
N MET A 1 29.12 -41.11 50.75
CA MET A 1 28.53 -42.13 49.92
C MET A 1 27.61 -41.35 49.00
N ASP A 2 28.17 -40.89 48.13
CA ASP A 2 28.30 -40.66 46.69
C ASP A 2 27.20 -41.27 45.87
N ALA A 3 26.56 -40.43 45.07
CA ALA A 3 26.16 -40.73 43.72
C ALA A 3 25.72 -39.43 43.00
N SER A 4 26.60 -38.95 42.15
CA SER A 4 26.28 -38.02 41.07
C SER A 4 25.46 -38.71 39.98
N PRO A 5 24.57 -38.03 39.28
CA PRO A 5 24.15 -38.46 37.96
C PRO A 5 24.75 -37.58 36.86
N SER A 6 25.18 -38.30 35.87
CA SER A 6 25.77 -37.94 34.59
C SER A 6 25.00 -36.95 33.77
N HIS A 7 25.75 -36.04 33.13
CA HIS A 7 25.33 -35.26 31.96
C HIS A 7 25.02 -36.19 30.79
N ASP A 8 23.77 -36.15 30.32
CA ASP A 8 23.42 -36.61 29.01
C ASP A 8 22.87 -35.40 28.18
N GLY A 9 23.49 -35.22 27.02
CA GLY A 9 23.23 -34.13 26.12
C GLY A 9 21.85 -34.26 25.47
N MET A 10 21.06 -33.21 25.61
CA MET A 10 19.88 -33.01 24.80
C MET A 10 20.17 -31.95 23.75
N THR A 11 20.45 -32.40 22.53
CA THR A 11 20.38 -31.63 21.31
C THR A 11 18.96 -31.11 21.14
N GLY A 12 18.81 -29.77 21.22
CA GLY A 12 17.54 -29.11 21.02
C GLY A 12 17.10 -29.10 19.55
N ALA A 13 16.36 -30.10 19.14
CA ALA A 13 15.51 -30.04 17.97
C ALA A 13 14.17 -29.44 18.41
N THR A 14 14.03 -28.11 18.32
CA THR A 14 12.76 -27.42 18.50
C THR A 14 11.86 -27.81 17.33
N ALA A 15 10.98 -28.76 17.57
CA ALA A 15 9.95 -29.17 16.62
C ALA A 15 9.06 -27.98 16.30
N VAL A 16 9.16 -27.45 15.07
CA VAL A 16 8.16 -26.60 14.44
C VAL A 16 6.88 -27.43 14.36
N ARG A 17 5.99 -27.21 15.32
CA ARG A 17 4.66 -27.82 15.34
C ARG A 17 3.86 -27.13 14.23
N ALA A 18 3.92 -27.70 13.03
CA ALA A 18 3.00 -27.37 11.96
C ALA A 18 1.58 -27.50 12.53
N LEU A 19 0.82 -26.42 12.53
CA LEU A 19 -0.63 -26.46 12.76
C LEU A 19 -1.25 -27.25 11.60
N ARG A 20 -1.12 -28.58 11.65
CA ARG A 20 -2.03 -29.47 10.96
C ARG A 20 -3.36 -29.27 11.67
N LEU A 21 -4.28 -28.56 11.04
CA LEU A 21 -5.69 -28.73 11.33
C LEU A 21 -5.96 -30.22 11.18
N THR A 22 -6.26 -30.88 12.29
CA THR A 22 -6.53 -32.31 12.29
C THR A 22 -7.72 -32.60 11.37
N SER A 23 -7.73 -33.76 10.74
CA SER A 23 -8.77 -34.21 9.81
C SER A 23 -10.19 -34.14 10.40
N GLU A 24 -10.33 -34.08 11.70
CA GLU A 24 -11.60 -33.96 12.42
C GLU A 24 -12.24 -32.56 12.33
N SER A 25 -11.44 -31.47 12.17
CA SER A 25 -12.00 -30.14 11.92
C SER A 25 -12.47 -29.96 10.47
N HIS A 26 -12.04 -30.80 9.54
CA HIS A 26 -12.48 -30.78 8.14
C HIS A 26 -13.83 -31.48 7.92
N SER A 27 -14.24 -32.41 8.81
CA SER A 27 -15.49 -33.13 8.64
C SER A 27 -16.73 -32.34 9.06
N ASN A 28 -16.59 -31.38 9.97
CA ASN A 28 -17.70 -30.58 10.48
C ASN A 28 -18.03 -29.32 9.64
N LEU A 29 -17.18 -28.95 8.66
CA LEU A 29 -17.45 -27.86 7.71
C LEU A 29 -18.03 -28.34 6.38
N ARG A 30 -18.30 -29.65 6.21
CA ARG A 30 -18.92 -30.22 5.00
C ARG A 30 -20.44 -30.06 4.93
N GLY A 31 -21.05 -29.31 5.83
CA GLY A 31 -22.43 -28.88 5.71
C GLY A 31 -22.58 -27.77 4.68
N GLY A 32 -22.76 -28.11 3.39
CA GLY A 32 -23.40 -27.23 2.43
C GLY A 32 -22.56 -26.26 1.62
N ILE A 33 -21.21 -26.32 1.61
CA ILE A 33 -20.41 -25.51 0.66
C ILE A 33 -20.43 -26.22 -0.69
N THR A 34 -21.29 -25.76 -1.60
CA THR A 34 -21.17 -26.11 -3.02
C THR A 34 -19.84 -25.54 -3.51
N LEU A 35 -18.94 -26.43 -3.99
CA LEU A 35 -17.70 -26.01 -4.64
C LEU A 35 -18.09 -25.17 -5.86
N GLY A 36 -17.86 -23.87 -5.79
CA GLY A 36 -18.23 -22.91 -6.81
C GLY A 36 -17.01 -22.35 -7.54
N HIS A 37 -17.26 -21.64 -8.62
CA HIS A 37 -16.26 -20.92 -9.38
C HIS A 37 -16.26 -19.43 -8.99
N THR A 38 -15.16 -18.95 -8.42
CA THR A 38 -14.99 -17.54 -8.07
C THR A 38 -14.02 -16.85 -9.03
N VAL A 39 -14.45 -15.73 -9.58
CA VAL A 39 -13.57 -14.84 -10.34
C VAL A 39 -13.00 -13.77 -9.40
N VAL A 40 -11.68 -13.60 -9.43
CA VAL A 40 -10.98 -12.53 -8.72
C VAL A 40 -10.50 -11.49 -9.75
N ILE A 41 -11.01 -10.28 -9.66
CA ILE A 41 -10.64 -9.16 -10.55
C ILE A 41 -9.51 -8.35 -9.91
N GLY A 42 -8.33 -8.38 -10.55
CA GLY A 42 -7.11 -7.72 -10.10
C GLY A 42 -6.13 -8.68 -9.44
N GLY A 43 -4.90 -8.74 -9.98
CA GLY A 43 -3.80 -9.59 -9.53
C GLY A 43 -2.85 -8.93 -8.54
N GLY A 44 -3.28 -7.86 -7.85
CA GLY A 44 -2.52 -7.25 -6.76
C GLY A 44 -2.48 -8.12 -5.51
N ILE A 45 -1.72 -7.71 -4.48
CA ILE A 45 -1.55 -8.49 -3.24
C ILE A 45 -2.89 -8.83 -2.57
N CYS A 46 -3.89 -7.97 -2.67
CA CYS A 46 -5.25 -8.20 -2.16
C CYS A 46 -5.94 -9.35 -2.90
N GLY A 47 -5.98 -9.29 -4.25
CA GLY A 47 -6.60 -10.33 -5.07
C GLY A 47 -5.88 -11.66 -4.96
N LEU A 48 -4.55 -11.65 -4.89
CA LEU A 48 -3.74 -12.86 -4.65
C LEU A 48 -4.04 -13.48 -3.27
N SER A 49 -4.20 -12.66 -2.22
CA SER A 49 -4.58 -13.15 -0.89
C SER A 49 -5.98 -13.74 -0.87
N ALA A 50 -6.95 -13.09 -1.54
CA ALA A 50 -8.31 -13.62 -1.69
C ALA A 50 -8.32 -14.92 -2.48
N GLY A 51 -7.67 -14.94 -3.65
CA GLY A 51 -7.57 -16.11 -4.51
C GLY A 51 -6.90 -17.30 -3.85
N LEU A 52 -5.83 -17.05 -3.07
CA LEU A 52 -5.14 -18.09 -2.29
C LEU A 52 -6.07 -18.66 -1.21
N THR A 53 -6.76 -17.80 -0.46
CA THR A 53 -7.71 -18.24 0.57
C THR A 53 -8.83 -19.10 -0.01
N LEU A 54 -9.39 -18.72 -1.16
CA LEU A 54 -10.42 -19.49 -1.86
C LEU A 54 -9.88 -20.84 -2.37
N ALA A 55 -8.73 -20.82 -3.05
CA ALA A 55 -8.12 -22.01 -3.64
C ALA A 55 -7.74 -23.06 -2.57
N GLU A 56 -7.19 -22.63 -1.43
CA GLU A 56 -6.85 -23.52 -0.31
C GLU A 56 -8.07 -24.09 0.42
N ARG A 57 -9.26 -23.52 0.19
CA ARG A 57 -10.56 -24.06 0.65
C ARG A 57 -11.31 -24.85 -0.41
N GLY A 58 -10.66 -25.18 -1.55
CA GLY A 58 -11.19 -26.04 -2.60
C GLY A 58 -12.13 -25.34 -3.58
N GLN A 59 -12.22 -24.00 -3.58
CA GLN A 59 -12.95 -23.26 -4.61
C GLN A 59 -12.14 -23.23 -5.91
N GLN A 60 -12.81 -23.34 -7.04
CA GLN A 60 -12.20 -23.02 -8.33
C GLN A 60 -11.99 -21.51 -8.43
N VAL A 61 -10.78 -21.07 -8.78
CA VAL A 61 -10.41 -19.65 -8.85
C VAL A 61 -9.91 -19.29 -10.25
N THR A 62 -10.49 -18.25 -10.83
CA THR A 62 -9.92 -17.55 -11.99
C THR A 62 -9.57 -16.14 -11.59
N LEU A 63 -8.26 -15.87 -11.38
CA LEU A 63 -7.74 -14.54 -11.12
C LEU A 63 -7.39 -13.88 -12.45
N ILE A 64 -7.90 -12.66 -12.66
CA ILE A 64 -7.78 -11.91 -13.92
C ILE A 64 -7.05 -10.59 -13.65
N GLU A 65 -5.92 -10.38 -14.34
CA GLU A 65 -5.09 -9.19 -14.26
C GLU A 65 -4.92 -8.56 -15.65
N ALA A 66 -5.14 -7.26 -15.72
CA ALA A 66 -5.03 -6.50 -16.96
C ALA A 66 -3.57 -6.32 -17.41
N GLN A 67 -2.64 -6.26 -16.46
CA GLN A 67 -1.22 -6.13 -16.75
C GLN A 67 -0.60 -7.49 -17.13
N ASP A 68 0.61 -7.47 -17.68
CA ASP A 68 1.39 -8.67 -18.03
C ASP A 68 2.16 -9.27 -16.84
N PHE A 69 1.93 -8.78 -15.62
CA PHE A 69 2.53 -9.24 -14.36
C PHE A 69 1.51 -9.21 -13.21
N LEU A 70 1.81 -9.96 -12.16
CA LEU A 70 1.03 -10.01 -10.92
C LEU A 70 1.72 -9.22 -9.81
N GLY A 71 0.98 -8.93 -8.73
CA GLY A 71 1.46 -8.18 -7.57
C GLY A 71 0.95 -6.74 -7.52
N GLY A 72 0.48 -6.19 -8.63
CA GLY A 72 0.06 -4.79 -8.72
C GLY A 72 1.19 -3.85 -8.27
N LEU A 73 0.92 -2.95 -7.31
CA LEU A 73 1.95 -2.06 -6.76
C LEU A 73 2.98 -2.81 -5.88
N ALA A 74 2.69 -4.03 -5.40
CA ALA A 74 3.61 -4.87 -4.63
C ALA A 74 4.40 -5.84 -5.53
N THR A 75 4.78 -5.41 -6.72
CA THR A 75 5.58 -6.19 -7.68
C THR A 75 7.02 -5.69 -7.75
N THR A 76 7.91 -6.56 -8.26
CA THR A 76 9.29 -6.22 -8.64
C THR A 76 9.45 -6.52 -10.12
N LEU A 77 9.70 -5.51 -10.93
CA LEU A 77 9.95 -5.66 -12.35
C LEU A 77 11.45 -5.67 -12.62
N ARG A 78 11.88 -6.44 -13.63
CA ARG A 78 13.29 -6.56 -14.00
C ARG A 78 13.64 -5.63 -15.15
N GLY A 79 14.72 -4.84 -14.97
CA GLY A 79 15.30 -4.03 -16.03
C GLY A 79 16.09 -4.85 -17.06
N SER A 80 16.68 -4.17 -18.03
CA SER A 80 17.49 -4.79 -19.08
C SER A 80 18.78 -5.43 -18.53
N THR A 81 19.30 -4.90 -17.42
CA THR A 81 20.46 -5.43 -16.69
C THR A 81 20.11 -6.60 -15.76
N GLY A 82 18.83 -6.96 -15.62
CA GLY A 82 18.35 -7.94 -14.66
C GLY A 82 18.10 -7.38 -13.25
N ALA A 83 18.44 -6.11 -12.99
CA ALA A 83 18.15 -5.45 -11.72
C ALA A 83 16.64 -5.37 -11.45
N GLY A 84 16.24 -5.52 -10.18
CA GLY A 84 14.84 -5.49 -9.74
C GLY A 84 14.42 -4.12 -9.26
N TYR A 85 13.28 -3.64 -9.75
CA TYR A 85 12.69 -2.35 -9.42
C TYR A 85 11.28 -2.54 -8.88
N ASP A 86 11.06 -2.14 -7.63
CA ASP A 86 9.74 -2.13 -7.01
C ASP A 86 8.96 -0.85 -7.36
N PHE A 87 7.63 -0.90 -7.24
CA PHE A 87 6.78 0.29 -7.32
C PHE A 87 6.89 1.18 -6.06
N GLY A 88 8.11 1.57 -5.69
CA GLY A 88 8.42 2.21 -4.42
C GLY A 88 8.74 1.18 -3.31
N PRO A 89 9.13 1.62 -2.11
CA PRO A 89 9.56 0.73 -1.04
C PRO A 89 8.37 -0.02 -0.43
N HIS A 90 8.15 -1.24 -0.86
CA HIS A 90 7.11 -2.13 -0.37
C HIS A 90 7.68 -3.16 0.62
N ALA A 91 8.17 -2.69 1.77
CA ALA A 91 8.54 -3.59 2.86
C ALA A 91 7.29 -4.13 3.56
N TYR A 92 7.33 -5.40 3.88
CA TYR A 92 6.26 -6.09 4.57
C TYR A 92 6.32 -5.81 6.06
N HIS A 93 5.22 -5.45 6.63
CA HIS A 93 4.96 -5.44 8.06
C HIS A 93 3.46 -5.74 8.22
N ALA A 94 3.06 -6.27 9.33
CA ALA A 94 1.64 -6.50 9.55
C ALA A 94 1.30 -6.26 11.02
N ARG A 95 0.17 -5.60 11.22
CA ARG A 95 -0.44 -5.43 12.53
C ARG A 95 -1.19 -6.68 12.94
N ASN A 96 -1.73 -7.40 11.95
CA ASN A 96 -2.40 -8.68 12.12
C ASN A 96 -1.36 -9.80 12.01
N GLN A 97 -1.18 -10.56 13.11
CA GLN A 97 -0.18 -11.63 13.17
C GLN A 97 -0.45 -12.73 12.14
N ARG A 98 -1.71 -13.06 11.87
CA ARG A 98 -2.09 -14.05 10.84
C ARG A 98 -1.57 -13.67 9.45
N VAL A 99 -1.68 -12.38 9.08
CA VAL A 99 -1.18 -11.88 7.79
C VAL A 99 0.34 -11.90 7.75
N LEU A 100 1.01 -11.54 8.85
CA LEU A 100 2.47 -11.61 8.95
C LEU A 100 2.97 -13.05 8.83
N ASP A 101 2.31 -13.98 9.48
CA ASP A 101 2.67 -15.41 9.44
C ASP A 101 2.48 -15.98 8.02
N LEU A 102 1.41 -15.58 7.33
CA LEU A 102 1.20 -15.93 5.92
C LEU A 102 2.36 -15.41 5.04
N PHE A 103 2.76 -14.15 5.20
CA PHE A 103 3.88 -13.60 4.44
C PHE A 103 5.20 -14.32 4.75
N LYS A 104 5.46 -14.65 6.01
CA LYS A 104 6.65 -15.42 6.43
C LYS A 104 6.63 -16.84 5.87
N GLU A 105 5.49 -17.50 5.89
CA GLU A 105 5.33 -18.84 5.32
C GLU A 105 5.60 -18.83 3.81
N ILE A 106 5.06 -17.84 3.08
CA ILE A 106 5.27 -17.70 1.64
C ILE A 106 6.73 -17.34 1.32
N ALA A 107 7.36 -16.53 2.14
CA ALA A 107 8.75 -16.12 1.97
C ALA A 107 9.77 -17.23 2.27
N TYR A 108 9.45 -18.20 3.06
CA TYR A 108 10.14 -19.36 3.66
C TYR A 108 11.69 -19.37 3.70
N ASP A 109 12.37 -18.88 2.68
CA ASP A 109 13.82 -18.98 2.48
C ASP A 109 14.59 -17.66 2.68
N GLY A 110 13.91 -16.62 3.05
CA GLY A 110 14.57 -15.33 3.28
C GLY A 110 13.58 -14.19 3.43
N PHE A 111 13.35 -13.80 4.67
CA PHE A 111 12.50 -12.66 4.99
C PHE A 111 13.13 -11.88 6.15
N PRO A 112 14.33 -11.29 5.91
CA PRO A 112 15.08 -10.66 6.98
C PRO A 112 14.34 -9.45 7.53
N ALA A 113 14.26 -9.39 8.87
CA ALA A 113 13.74 -8.24 9.58
C ALA A 113 14.78 -7.12 9.65
N ARG A 114 14.33 -5.89 9.48
CA ARG A 114 15.14 -4.67 9.67
C ARG A 114 14.36 -3.66 10.49
N ALA A 115 15.03 -3.06 11.45
CA ALA A 115 14.46 -1.91 12.17
C ALA A 115 14.18 -0.77 11.19
N LYS A 116 13.01 -0.14 11.31
CA LYS A 116 12.61 0.99 10.47
C LYS A 116 13.57 2.17 10.64
N ASN A 117 14.21 2.59 9.56
CA ASN A 117 15.09 3.76 9.51
C ASN A 117 14.68 4.67 8.34
N VAL A 118 13.74 5.56 8.61
CA VAL A 118 13.22 6.52 7.64
C VAL A 118 13.50 7.92 8.12
N ARG A 119 13.87 8.82 7.21
CA ARG A 119 14.23 10.20 7.51
C ARG A 119 13.46 11.20 6.66
N ILE A 120 13.39 12.43 7.12
CA ILE A 120 12.90 13.58 6.35
C ILE A 120 14.05 14.56 6.21
N LYS A 121 14.34 15.02 4.99
CA LYS A 121 15.27 16.12 4.76
C LYS A 121 14.49 17.43 4.57
N PHE A 122 14.71 18.37 5.46
CA PHE A 122 14.07 19.66 5.44
C PHE A 122 15.06 20.76 5.83
N ARG A 123 15.19 21.81 5.00
CA ARG A 123 16.13 22.94 5.21
C ARG A 123 17.57 22.51 5.53
N GLY A 124 18.06 21.52 4.76
CA GLY A 124 19.44 21.02 4.90
C GLY A 124 19.69 20.08 6.09
N LYS A 125 18.67 19.81 6.94
CA LYS A 125 18.80 18.93 8.11
C LYS A 125 17.98 17.67 7.95
N TYR A 126 18.43 16.59 8.63
CA TYR A 126 17.73 15.32 8.68
C TYR A 126 16.94 15.18 9.98
N TYR A 127 15.70 14.73 9.86
CA TYR A 127 14.78 14.44 10.96
C TYR A 127 14.39 12.97 10.90
N LYS A 128 14.10 12.37 12.05
CA LYS A 128 13.51 11.03 12.10
C LYS A 128 12.05 11.06 11.64
N TYR A 129 11.60 9.96 11.07
CA TYR A 129 10.18 9.75 10.77
C TYR A 129 9.63 8.57 11.61
N PRO A 130 8.53 8.74 12.34
CA PRO A 130 7.70 9.97 12.46
C PRO A 130 8.45 11.14 13.11
N LEU A 131 8.00 12.37 12.77
CA LEU A 131 8.59 13.60 13.28
C LEU A 131 8.48 13.65 14.81
N GLU A 132 9.61 13.78 15.49
CA GLU A 132 9.65 14.04 16.93
C GLU A 132 9.65 15.58 17.16
N ALA A 133 8.71 16.07 18.00
CA ALA A 133 8.58 17.51 18.25
C ALA A 133 9.86 18.13 18.84
N LEU A 134 10.66 17.35 19.59
CA LEU A 134 11.94 17.80 20.13
C LEU A 134 12.99 18.01 19.03
N ASP A 135 13.02 17.14 18.01
CA ASP A 135 13.91 17.30 16.85
C ASP A 135 13.53 18.52 16.03
N ILE A 136 12.22 18.77 15.87
CA ILE A 136 11.70 19.97 15.21
C ILE A 136 12.12 21.22 15.99
N ALA A 137 11.89 21.25 17.31
CA ALA A 137 12.20 22.39 18.15
C ALA A 137 13.71 22.73 18.18
N ARG A 138 14.58 21.71 18.22
CA ARG A 138 16.05 21.90 18.21
C ARG A 138 16.61 22.41 16.89
N SER A 139 15.89 22.19 15.81
CA SER A 139 16.33 22.56 14.47
C SER A 139 15.76 23.88 13.96
N MET A 140 14.77 24.43 14.68
CA MET A 140 14.21 25.75 14.40
C MET A 140 15.09 26.86 15.06
N SER A 141 15.02 28.06 14.48
CA SER A 141 15.49 29.23 15.21
C SER A 141 14.65 29.46 16.48
N PRO A 142 15.20 29.99 17.57
CA PRO A 142 14.44 30.21 18.81
C PRO A 142 13.15 31.03 18.60
N VAL A 143 13.19 32.03 17.72
CA VAL A 143 12.05 32.88 17.38
C VAL A 143 10.94 32.05 16.70
N LEU A 144 11.32 31.19 15.74
CA LEU A 144 10.38 30.34 15.03
C LEU A 144 9.78 29.27 15.94
N ALA A 145 10.57 28.67 16.82
CA ALA A 145 10.10 27.71 17.83
C ALA A 145 9.11 28.36 18.81
N ALA A 146 9.42 29.59 19.30
CA ALA A 146 8.52 30.36 20.18
C ALA A 146 7.19 30.68 19.47
N ARG A 147 7.23 31.10 18.19
CA ARG A 147 6.03 31.35 17.38
C ARG A 147 5.20 30.08 17.19
N ALA A 148 5.83 28.97 16.84
CA ALA A 148 5.14 27.69 16.68
C ALA A 148 4.47 27.22 17.98
N PHE A 149 5.14 27.41 19.11
CA PHE A 149 4.59 27.09 20.43
C PHE A 149 3.40 27.99 20.79
N LEU A 150 3.50 29.29 20.53
CA LEU A 150 2.41 30.25 20.78
C LEU A 150 1.19 29.90 19.92
N ASP A 151 1.38 29.69 18.61
CA ASP A 151 0.30 29.31 17.71
C ASP A 151 -0.39 28.02 18.17
N TYR A 152 0.38 27.00 18.54
CA TYR A 152 -0.16 25.75 19.07
C TYR A 152 -0.99 25.99 20.33
N THR A 153 -0.49 26.81 21.26
CA THR A 153 -1.18 27.11 22.52
C THR A 153 -2.49 27.84 22.26
N LEU A 154 -2.46 28.85 21.38
CA LEU A 154 -3.65 29.60 20.99
C LEU A 154 -4.70 28.70 20.31
N GLU A 155 -4.30 27.84 19.39
CA GLU A 155 -5.23 26.90 18.73
C GLU A 155 -5.76 25.85 19.73
N SER A 156 -4.96 25.42 20.70
CA SER A 156 -5.39 24.52 21.76
C SER A 156 -6.44 25.17 22.68
N ILE A 157 -6.29 26.46 22.99
CA ILE A 157 -7.26 27.24 23.75
C ILE A 157 -8.54 27.46 22.93
N ARG A 158 -8.39 27.88 21.65
CA ARG A 158 -9.53 28.10 20.74
C ARG A 158 -10.36 26.84 20.59
N ARG A 159 -9.74 25.67 20.45
CA ARG A 159 -10.44 24.39 20.36
C ARG A 159 -11.31 24.11 21.57
N LYS A 160 -10.86 24.45 22.78
CA LYS A 160 -11.64 24.26 24.02
C LYS A 160 -12.79 25.24 24.14
N LEU A 161 -12.55 26.51 23.76
CA LEU A 161 -13.53 27.59 23.94
C LEU A 161 -14.57 27.64 22.80
N ARG A 162 -14.17 27.31 21.59
CA ARG A 162 -15.01 27.36 20.38
C ARG A 162 -14.73 26.13 19.52
N PRO A 163 -15.26 24.95 19.89
CA PRO A 163 -15.17 23.78 19.05
C PRO A 163 -15.86 24.07 17.70
N ARG A 164 -15.16 23.74 16.61
CA ARG A 164 -15.69 23.88 15.25
C ARG A 164 -15.58 22.56 14.53
N GLU A 165 -16.48 22.34 13.61
CA GLU A 165 -16.40 21.21 12.71
C GLU A 165 -15.12 21.30 11.86
N LEU A 166 -14.43 20.18 11.72
CA LEU A 166 -13.22 20.06 10.91
C LEU A 166 -13.60 19.46 9.56
N VAL A 167 -13.68 20.30 8.56
CA VAL A 167 -14.08 19.88 7.21
C VAL A 167 -12.87 19.46 6.37
N SER A 168 -11.77 20.19 6.49
CA SER A 168 -10.59 19.97 5.67
C SER A 168 -9.38 19.47 6.46
N ALA A 169 -8.43 18.88 5.73
CA ALA A 169 -7.13 18.50 6.27
C ALA A 169 -6.35 19.72 6.80
N GLU A 170 -6.52 20.89 6.18
CA GLU A 170 -5.96 22.14 6.67
C GLU A 170 -6.50 22.48 8.05
N ASP A 171 -7.83 22.45 8.23
CA ASP A 171 -8.49 22.73 9.53
C ASP A 171 -7.96 21.82 10.62
N TRP A 172 -7.85 20.53 10.30
CA TRP A 172 -7.38 19.53 11.25
C TRP A 172 -5.93 19.76 11.66
N VAL A 173 -5.02 19.97 10.68
CA VAL A 173 -3.59 20.18 10.96
C VAL A 173 -3.35 21.48 11.72
N ILE A 174 -4.03 22.57 11.32
CA ILE A 174 -3.92 23.85 12.04
C ILE A 174 -4.41 23.69 13.48
N GLN A 175 -5.53 23.00 13.69
CA GLN A 175 -6.05 22.74 15.04
C GLN A 175 -5.08 21.85 15.87
N ALA A 176 -4.42 20.87 15.22
CA ALA A 176 -3.52 19.92 15.87
C ALA A 176 -2.13 20.50 16.18
N MET A 177 -1.61 21.38 15.34
CA MET A 177 -0.19 21.79 15.36
C MET A 177 0.04 23.29 15.27
N GLY A 178 -0.98 24.10 14.98
CA GLY A 178 -0.89 25.54 14.76
C GLY A 178 -0.50 25.93 13.33
N ARG A 179 -0.79 27.18 12.97
CA ARG A 179 -0.56 27.74 11.63
C ARG A 179 0.89 27.77 11.21
N THR A 180 1.80 28.01 12.16
CA THR A 180 3.25 28.09 11.87
C THR A 180 3.78 26.76 11.36
N LEU A 181 3.49 25.63 12.02
CA LEU A 181 3.94 24.30 11.57
C LEU A 181 3.22 23.85 10.29
N TYR A 182 1.93 24.16 10.16
CA TYR A 182 1.17 23.93 8.92
C TYR A 182 1.85 24.61 7.72
N GLY A 183 2.12 25.91 7.82
CA GLY A 183 2.71 26.69 6.71
C GLY A 183 4.16 26.33 6.40
N LEU A 184 4.91 25.87 7.40
CA LEU A 184 6.32 25.48 7.21
C LEU A 184 6.49 24.14 6.49
N PHE A 185 5.68 23.16 6.81
CA PHE A 185 5.90 21.79 6.36
C PHE A 185 4.65 21.12 5.77
N PHE A 186 3.58 21.03 6.56
CA PHE A 186 2.43 20.20 6.18
C PHE A 186 1.69 20.72 4.95
N GLY A 187 1.42 22.01 4.89
CA GLY A 187 0.76 22.64 3.75
C GLY A 187 1.51 22.42 2.44
N PRO A 188 2.76 22.90 2.33
CA PRO A 188 3.57 22.74 1.12
C PRO A 188 3.82 21.28 0.74
N TYR A 189 4.16 20.43 1.71
CA TYR A 189 4.43 19.01 1.44
C TYR A 189 3.19 18.27 0.97
N THR A 190 2.06 18.48 1.64
CA THR A 190 0.79 17.84 1.26
C THR A 190 0.35 18.30 -0.12
N THR A 191 0.45 19.61 -0.42
CA THR A 191 0.14 20.14 -1.75
C THR A 191 1.03 19.50 -2.83
N LYS A 192 2.34 19.35 -2.57
CA LYS A 192 3.26 18.69 -3.49
C LYS A 192 2.85 17.24 -3.76
N VAL A 193 2.58 16.46 -2.72
CA VAL A 193 2.25 15.03 -2.84
C VAL A 193 0.89 14.82 -3.50
N TRP A 194 -0.11 15.60 -3.10
CA TRP A 194 -1.50 15.40 -3.55
C TRP A 194 -1.90 16.23 -4.77
N GLY A 195 -1.08 17.20 -5.16
CA GLY A 195 -1.35 18.09 -6.30
C GLY A 195 -2.47 19.09 -6.06
N ILE A 196 -3.05 19.11 -4.86
CA ILE A 196 -4.13 20.01 -4.43
C ILE A 196 -3.86 20.54 -3.03
N PRO A 197 -4.35 21.75 -2.68
CA PRO A 197 -4.14 22.29 -1.34
C PRO A 197 -4.90 21.48 -0.28
N PRO A 198 -4.36 21.38 0.96
CA PRO A 198 -5.00 20.65 2.06
C PRO A 198 -6.42 21.13 2.42
N SER A 199 -6.78 22.35 2.07
CA SER A 199 -8.14 22.89 2.23
C SER A 199 -9.19 22.17 1.37
N ARG A 200 -8.77 21.46 0.32
CA ARG A 200 -9.64 20.64 -0.53
C ARG A 200 -9.65 19.16 -0.17
N LEU A 201 -8.73 18.72 0.68
CA LEU A 201 -8.69 17.35 1.23
C LEU A 201 -9.58 17.26 2.47
N ALA A 202 -10.30 16.17 2.63
CA ALA A 202 -11.16 15.93 3.80
C ALA A 202 -10.35 15.85 5.11
N ALA A 203 -10.94 16.25 6.22
CA ALA A 203 -10.31 16.16 7.54
C ALA A 203 -9.95 14.72 7.91
N SER A 204 -10.77 13.75 7.53
CA SER A 204 -10.54 12.31 7.70
C SER A 204 -9.19 11.84 7.13
N PHE A 205 -8.77 12.40 6.00
CA PHE A 205 -7.43 12.15 5.44
C PHE A 205 -6.31 12.47 6.44
N ALA A 206 -6.38 13.65 7.07
CA ALA A 206 -5.35 14.08 8.02
C ALA A 206 -5.42 13.29 9.34
N GLN A 207 -6.63 12.99 9.81
CA GLN A 207 -6.86 12.21 11.03
C GLN A 207 -6.19 10.83 10.98
N HIS A 208 -6.28 10.15 9.85
CA HIS A 208 -5.70 8.81 9.68
C HIS A 208 -4.19 8.81 9.41
N ARG A 209 -3.61 9.95 8.99
CA ARG A 209 -2.21 10.01 8.55
C ARG A 209 -1.27 10.78 9.42
N ILE A 210 -1.79 11.76 10.15
CA ILE A 210 -0.99 12.66 10.95
C ILE A 210 -1.30 12.36 12.42
N PRO A 211 -0.37 11.73 13.15
CA PRO A 211 -0.61 11.42 14.55
C PRO A 211 -0.85 12.71 15.34
N HIS A 212 -1.79 12.66 16.28
CA HIS A 212 -1.99 13.75 17.24
C HIS A 212 -0.74 13.92 18.08
N ILE A 213 0.11 14.88 17.70
CA ILE A 213 1.26 15.26 18.51
C ILE A 213 0.76 16.15 19.64
N SER A 214 0.55 15.58 20.82
CA SER A 214 0.33 16.38 22.01
C SER A 214 1.68 16.96 22.49
N LEU A 215 1.91 18.25 22.21
CA LEU A 215 3.12 18.93 22.70
C LEU A 215 3.25 18.81 24.23
N ALA A 216 2.15 18.79 24.96
CA ALA A 216 2.16 18.53 26.41
C ALA A 216 2.76 17.15 26.74
N LYS A 217 2.34 16.09 26.04
CA LYS A 217 2.93 14.73 26.19
C LYS A 217 4.40 14.72 25.81
N VAL A 218 4.80 15.47 24.77
CA VAL A 218 6.20 15.56 24.32
C VAL A 218 7.05 16.31 25.36
N VAL A 219 6.58 17.45 25.86
CA VAL A 219 7.29 18.20 26.92
C VAL A 219 7.41 17.34 28.18
N VAL A 220 6.33 16.72 28.63
CA VAL A 220 6.36 15.81 29.81
C VAL A 220 7.26 14.60 29.57
N SER A 221 7.24 13.98 28.38
CA SER A 221 8.14 12.87 28.06
C SER A 221 9.60 13.29 27.99
N SER A 222 9.87 14.49 27.47
CA SER A 222 11.24 15.05 27.42
C SER A 222 11.79 15.42 28.78
N LEU A 223 10.94 15.99 29.65
CA LEU A 223 11.28 16.26 31.05
C LEU A 223 11.51 14.96 31.83
N ARG A 224 10.67 13.95 31.61
CA ARG A 224 10.85 12.59 32.20
C ARG A 224 12.13 11.92 31.72
N LYS A 225 12.43 11.96 30.40
CA LYS A 225 13.70 11.46 29.85
C LYS A 225 14.92 12.18 30.41
N GLY A 226 14.84 13.52 30.55
CA GLY A 226 15.89 14.34 31.20
C GLY A 226 16.11 13.92 32.65
N ARG A 227 15.02 13.68 33.40
CA ARG A 227 15.06 13.26 34.81
C ARG A 227 15.56 11.81 34.97
N ALA A 228 15.13 10.89 34.10
CA ALA A 228 15.60 9.51 34.08
C ALA A 228 17.09 9.39 33.76
N LYS A 229 17.62 10.26 32.93
CA LYS A 229 19.05 10.35 32.64
C LYS A 229 19.88 10.86 33.83
N ILE A 230 19.29 11.67 34.69
CA ILE A 230 19.90 12.18 35.94
C ILE A 230 19.78 11.17 37.07
N THR A 231 18.69 10.35 37.11
CA THR A 231 18.40 9.42 38.22
C THR A 231 18.82 7.97 37.94
N GLY A 232 19.41 7.68 36.76
CA GLY A 232 19.88 6.33 36.42
C GLY A 232 18.78 5.27 36.28
N SER A 233 17.51 5.64 36.37
CA SER A 233 16.39 4.70 36.22
C SER A 233 16.01 4.57 34.73
N GLU A 234 16.68 3.68 34.03
CA GLU A 234 16.24 3.20 32.71
C GLU A 234 14.94 2.40 32.87
N HIS A 235 13.81 3.08 32.98
CA HIS A 235 12.51 2.43 32.81
C HIS A 235 12.20 2.32 31.34
N ARG A 236 12.20 1.08 30.87
CA ARG A 236 11.79 0.48 29.60
C ARG A 236 10.57 1.13 28.94
N TYR A 237 10.77 2.24 28.29
CA TYR A 237 10.01 2.59 27.12
C TYR A 237 10.94 2.37 25.92
N ALA A 238 11.17 1.11 25.57
CA ALA A 238 11.69 0.82 24.25
C ALA A 238 10.70 1.45 23.26
N PRO A 239 11.14 2.33 22.34
CA PRO A 239 10.28 2.74 21.24
C PRO A 239 9.84 1.46 20.56
N LEU A 240 8.54 1.36 20.21
CA LEU A 240 8.05 0.27 19.38
C LEU A 240 8.93 0.23 18.13
N VAL A 241 9.88 -0.71 18.12
CA VAL A 241 10.72 -0.95 16.95
C VAL A 241 9.82 -1.63 15.93
N ILE A 242 9.35 -0.87 14.95
CA ILE A 242 8.61 -1.43 13.84
C ILE A 242 9.61 -2.22 13.00
N GLU A 243 9.47 -3.53 12.98
CA GLU A 243 10.23 -4.39 12.09
C GLU A 243 9.63 -4.38 10.69
N LEU A 244 10.49 -4.19 9.71
CA LEU A 244 10.17 -4.26 8.30
C LEU A 244 10.82 -5.51 7.73
N TYR A 245 10.05 -6.32 7.02
CA TYR A 245 10.51 -7.53 6.37
C TYR A 245 10.58 -7.29 4.86
N TYR A 246 11.63 -7.78 4.22
CA TYR A 246 11.79 -7.56 2.79
C TYR A 246 12.50 -8.73 2.13
N PRO A 247 11.90 -9.35 1.09
CA PRO A 247 12.50 -10.49 0.40
C PRO A 247 13.79 -10.07 -0.32
N PRO A 248 14.85 -10.90 -0.31
CA PRO A 248 16.13 -10.57 -0.94
C PRO A 248 16.04 -10.21 -2.42
N ARG A 249 15.09 -10.81 -3.16
CA ARG A 249 14.87 -10.63 -4.59
C ARG A 249 13.89 -9.53 -4.97
N GLY A 250 13.35 -8.79 -3.99
CA GLY A 250 12.36 -7.73 -4.18
C GLY A 250 10.97 -8.09 -3.63
N ALA A 251 10.12 -7.08 -3.45
CA ALA A 251 8.78 -7.23 -2.85
C ALA A 251 7.89 -8.21 -3.65
N GLY A 252 8.04 -8.26 -4.96
CA GLY A 252 7.23 -9.10 -5.86
C GLY A 252 7.33 -10.61 -5.63
N LEU A 253 8.37 -11.08 -4.94
CA LEU A 253 8.57 -12.51 -4.65
C LEU A 253 7.36 -13.14 -3.93
N ILE A 254 6.75 -12.42 -3.01
CA ILE A 254 5.56 -12.90 -2.28
C ILE A 254 4.39 -13.10 -3.23
N SER A 255 4.13 -12.11 -4.10
CA SER A 255 3.06 -12.17 -5.09
C SER A 255 3.24 -13.30 -6.10
N GLU A 256 4.46 -13.51 -6.60
CA GLU A 256 4.82 -14.62 -7.50
C GLU A 256 4.52 -15.97 -6.85
N ARG A 257 4.90 -16.15 -5.59
CA ARG A 257 4.69 -17.39 -4.84
C ARG A 257 3.23 -17.64 -4.47
N MET A 258 2.47 -16.60 -4.14
CA MET A 258 1.01 -16.71 -3.95
C MET A 258 0.34 -17.20 -5.24
N ALA A 259 0.65 -16.61 -6.38
CA ALA A 259 0.10 -17.02 -7.66
C ALA A 259 0.46 -18.49 -8.00
N ALA A 260 1.69 -18.91 -7.73
CA ALA A 260 2.11 -20.30 -7.91
C ALA A 260 1.32 -21.27 -7.00
N ARG A 261 1.07 -20.89 -5.73
CA ARG A 261 0.26 -21.70 -4.80
C ARG A 261 -1.20 -21.83 -5.26
N ILE A 262 -1.81 -20.73 -5.75
CA ILE A 262 -3.17 -20.78 -6.31
C ILE A 262 -3.25 -21.82 -7.44
N ARG A 263 -2.33 -21.76 -8.42
CA ARG A 263 -2.31 -22.71 -9.54
C ARG A 263 -2.01 -24.14 -9.12
N LYS A 264 -1.24 -24.33 -8.05
CA LYS A 264 -0.90 -25.67 -7.53
C LYS A 264 -2.04 -26.29 -6.71
N ALA A 265 -2.91 -25.49 -6.12
CA ALA A 265 -4.01 -25.98 -5.27
C ALA A 265 -5.02 -26.82 -6.06
N ASP A 266 -5.32 -26.45 -7.31
CA ASP A 266 -6.18 -27.20 -8.22
C ASP A 266 -5.76 -26.93 -9.68
N PRO A 267 -5.69 -27.96 -10.55
CA PRO A 267 -5.40 -27.80 -11.99
C PRO A 267 -6.41 -26.92 -12.75
N ALA A 268 -7.64 -26.75 -12.22
CA ALA A 268 -8.64 -25.86 -12.80
C ALA A 268 -8.39 -24.38 -12.49
N ASN A 269 -7.60 -24.07 -11.47
CA ASN A 269 -7.29 -22.68 -11.11
C ASN A 269 -6.47 -21.96 -12.18
N ARG A 270 -6.79 -20.71 -12.39
CA ARG A 270 -6.14 -19.84 -13.38
C ARG A 270 -5.68 -18.54 -12.75
N THR A 271 -4.52 -18.07 -13.19
CA THR A 271 -4.05 -16.70 -12.94
C THR A 271 -3.68 -16.09 -14.29
N TRP A 272 -4.62 -15.37 -14.88
CA TRP A 272 -4.47 -14.78 -16.20
C TRP A 272 -3.91 -13.37 -16.10
N THR A 273 -2.94 -13.09 -16.93
CA THR A 273 -2.40 -11.73 -17.19
C THR A 273 -2.75 -11.30 -18.60
N ASN A 274 -2.63 -10.01 -18.91
CA ASN A 274 -3.06 -9.42 -20.18
C ASN A 274 -4.54 -9.68 -20.50
N LYS A 275 -5.36 -9.75 -19.47
CA LYS A 275 -6.80 -9.96 -19.56
C LYS A 275 -7.53 -8.90 -18.73
N LEU A 276 -8.42 -8.18 -19.37
CA LEU A 276 -9.21 -7.12 -18.77
C LEU A 276 -10.66 -7.56 -18.63
N VAL A 277 -11.20 -7.47 -17.42
CA VAL A 277 -12.65 -7.60 -17.21
C VAL A 277 -13.32 -6.31 -17.67
N THR A 278 -14.22 -6.42 -18.63
CA THR A 278 -14.89 -5.27 -19.24
C THR A 278 -16.31 -5.08 -18.72
N ARG A 279 -16.97 -6.17 -18.31
CA ARG A 279 -18.35 -6.16 -17.84
C ARG A 279 -18.62 -7.28 -16.85
N ILE A 280 -19.49 -7.03 -15.89
CA ILE A 280 -20.03 -8.00 -14.95
C ILE A 280 -21.50 -8.22 -15.31
N GLU A 281 -21.87 -9.48 -15.60
CA GLU A 281 -23.23 -9.87 -15.92
C GLU A 281 -23.96 -10.25 -14.64
N THR A 282 -25.18 -9.75 -14.51
CA THR A 282 -26.01 -10.00 -13.32
C THR A 282 -27.39 -10.50 -13.70
N GLN A 283 -27.98 -11.30 -12.83
CA GLN A 283 -29.40 -11.66 -12.87
C GLN A 283 -30.02 -11.22 -11.54
N GLY A 284 -30.77 -10.12 -11.59
CA GLY A 284 -31.20 -9.44 -10.38
C GLY A 284 -30.00 -8.97 -9.55
N ASP A 285 -29.98 -9.28 -8.28
CA ASP A 285 -28.93 -8.92 -7.34
C ASP A 285 -27.81 -10.00 -7.24
N ARG A 286 -27.63 -10.82 -8.25
CA ARG A 286 -26.57 -11.85 -8.30
C ARG A 286 -25.71 -11.71 -9.55
N VAL A 287 -24.41 -11.77 -9.37
CA VAL A 287 -23.45 -11.92 -10.46
C VAL A 287 -23.53 -13.35 -11.02
N THR A 288 -23.51 -13.49 -12.34
CA THR A 288 -23.59 -14.79 -13.05
C THR A 288 -22.41 -15.03 -13.97
N ALA A 289 -21.74 -13.99 -14.43
CA ALA A 289 -20.56 -14.10 -15.28
C ALA A 289 -19.76 -12.80 -15.28
N VAL A 290 -18.54 -12.89 -15.79
CA VAL A 290 -17.74 -11.73 -16.21
C VAL A 290 -17.38 -11.85 -17.68
N TRP A 291 -17.23 -10.71 -18.34
CA TRP A 291 -16.77 -10.63 -19.72
C TRP A 291 -15.33 -10.12 -19.73
N VAL A 292 -14.49 -10.77 -20.52
CA VAL A 292 -13.05 -10.56 -20.49
C VAL A 292 -12.53 -10.42 -21.92
N ARG A 293 -11.69 -9.44 -22.15
CA ARG A 293 -10.93 -9.30 -23.40
C ARG A 293 -9.43 -9.38 -23.18
N SER A 294 -8.70 -9.77 -24.22
CA SER A 294 -7.25 -9.69 -24.22
C SER A 294 -6.81 -8.23 -24.34
N VAL A 295 -5.76 -7.86 -23.62
CA VAL A 295 -5.11 -6.56 -23.77
C VAL A 295 -3.66 -6.77 -24.21
N PRO A 296 -3.10 -5.90 -25.07
CA PRO A 296 -1.73 -6.02 -25.51
C PRO A 296 -0.79 -5.98 -24.31
N SER A 297 0.26 -6.81 -24.34
CA SER A 297 1.35 -6.69 -23.37
C SER A 297 2.00 -5.31 -23.50
N THR A 298 2.22 -4.67 -22.36
CA THR A 298 2.90 -3.37 -22.29
C THR A 298 4.42 -3.49 -22.50
N LYS A 299 4.96 -4.71 -22.58
CA LYS A 299 6.37 -4.97 -22.86
C LYS A 299 6.68 -4.77 -24.35
N LYS A 300 7.05 -3.54 -24.74
CA LYS A 300 7.67 -3.29 -26.04
C LYS A 300 9.16 -2.98 -25.85
N GLY A 301 10.02 -3.82 -26.46
CA GLY A 301 11.44 -3.51 -26.65
C GLY A 301 12.29 -3.35 -25.40
N GLY A 302 12.07 -4.17 -24.35
CA GLY A 302 12.90 -4.14 -23.13
C GLY A 302 12.62 -2.97 -22.18
N GLN A 303 11.65 -2.11 -22.48
CA GLN A 303 11.18 -1.09 -21.55
C GLN A 303 10.23 -1.73 -20.55
N LEU A 304 10.47 -1.45 -19.26
CA LEU A 304 9.61 -1.90 -18.20
C LEU A 304 8.21 -1.32 -18.35
N ALA A 305 7.23 -2.17 -18.13
CA ALA A 305 5.83 -1.89 -18.29
C ALA A 305 5.40 -0.57 -17.66
N GLN A 306 4.73 0.22 -18.43
CA GLN A 306 3.82 1.21 -17.90
C GLN A 306 2.64 0.45 -17.29
N LEU A 307 2.36 0.61 -16.00
CA LEU A 307 1.03 0.43 -15.45
C LEU A 307 0.15 1.59 -15.98
N ALA A 308 0.21 1.80 -17.27
CA ALA A 308 -0.66 2.70 -17.97
C ALA A 308 -1.94 1.94 -18.25
N SER A 309 -2.88 2.07 -17.35
CA SER A 309 -4.26 1.94 -17.72
C SER A 309 -4.59 3.13 -18.60
N GLY A 310 -4.95 2.85 -19.85
CA GLY A 310 -5.56 3.81 -20.74
C GLY A 310 -4.62 4.85 -21.35
N THR A 311 -4.42 4.65 -22.61
CA THR A 311 -4.18 5.71 -23.56
C THR A 311 -5.56 6.10 -24.08
N GLU A 312 -5.83 7.29 -24.00
CA GLU A 312 -6.71 8.18 -24.75
C GLU A 312 -7.53 9.04 -23.79
N THR A 313 -7.34 10.26 -23.90
CA THR A 313 -8.02 11.52 -23.55
C THR A 313 -9.05 11.61 -22.41
N ASP A 314 -9.64 10.51 -21.94
CA ASP A 314 -10.61 10.50 -20.83
C ASP A 314 -10.21 9.69 -19.59
N GLY A 315 -9.02 9.09 -19.60
CA GLY A 315 -8.48 8.37 -18.44
C GLY A 315 -9.17 7.05 -18.09
N ASN A 316 -10.11 6.57 -18.90
CA ASN A 316 -10.76 5.28 -18.70
C ASN A 316 -10.03 4.18 -19.47
N PRO A 317 -9.27 3.30 -18.79
CA PRO A 317 -8.53 2.21 -19.44
C PRO A 317 -9.44 1.14 -20.05
N TYR A 318 -10.72 1.22 -19.79
CA TYR A 318 -11.72 0.23 -20.15
C TYR A 318 -12.48 0.58 -21.43
N ARG A 319 -12.28 1.78 -22.00
CA ARG A 319 -12.84 2.18 -23.30
C ARG A 319 -11.89 1.89 -24.44
N GLY A 320 -12.36 1.12 -25.41
CA GLY A 320 -11.75 0.93 -26.72
C GLY A 320 -11.03 -0.41 -26.89
N ALA A 321 -11.55 -1.24 -27.72
CA ALA A 321 -11.03 -2.11 -28.76
C ALA A 321 -12.15 -3.08 -29.19
N ASN A 322 -12.26 -3.34 -30.48
CA ASN A 322 -13.16 -4.34 -31.07
C ASN A 322 -12.63 -5.78 -30.89
N ASP A 323 -11.81 -6.05 -29.88
CA ASP A 323 -11.32 -7.39 -29.61
C ASP A 323 -12.45 -8.28 -29.07
N PRO A 324 -12.54 -9.54 -29.49
CA PRO A 324 -13.58 -10.45 -29.03
C PRO A 324 -13.52 -10.62 -27.52
N GLU A 325 -14.70 -10.50 -26.88
CA GLU A 325 -14.87 -10.74 -25.45
C GLU A 325 -15.24 -12.19 -25.20
N GLU A 326 -14.64 -12.78 -24.17
CA GLU A 326 -14.93 -14.12 -23.67
C GLU A 326 -15.81 -14.01 -22.43
N ARG A 327 -16.92 -14.78 -22.39
CA ARG A 327 -17.80 -14.87 -21.23
C ARG A 327 -17.32 -15.98 -20.30
N ILE A 328 -17.07 -15.65 -19.04
CA ILE A 328 -16.69 -16.59 -17.99
C ILE A 328 -17.83 -16.66 -16.97
N ALA A 329 -18.57 -17.78 -16.95
CA ALA A 329 -19.57 -18.02 -15.94
C ALA A 329 -18.92 -18.20 -14.56
N CYS A 330 -19.51 -17.61 -13.52
CA CYS A 330 -19.00 -17.71 -12.16
C CYS A 330 -20.14 -17.61 -11.13
N ASP A 331 -19.90 -18.18 -9.96
CA ASP A 331 -20.85 -18.17 -8.84
C ASP A 331 -20.64 -16.95 -7.94
N SER A 332 -19.42 -16.37 -7.94
CA SER A 332 -19.08 -15.19 -7.15
C SER A 332 -17.91 -14.41 -7.74
N VAL A 333 -17.79 -13.17 -7.30
CA VAL A 333 -16.72 -12.24 -7.72
C VAL A 333 -16.09 -11.57 -6.51
N VAL A 334 -14.75 -11.53 -6.49
CA VAL A 334 -13.96 -10.64 -5.63
C VAL A 334 -13.35 -9.55 -6.50
N ASN A 335 -13.78 -8.32 -6.32
CA ASN A 335 -13.20 -7.17 -6.99
C ASN A 335 -12.08 -6.56 -6.15
N THR A 336 -10.91 -6.34 -6.76
CA THR A 336 -9.81 -5.57 -6.14
C THR A 336 -9.33 -4.44 -7.08
N SER A 337 -10.02 -4.26 -8.21
CA SER A 337 -9.80 -3.15 -9.13
C SER A 337 -10.38 -1.85 -8.56
N PRO A 338 -10.08 -0.68 -9.15
CA PRO A 338 -10.62 0.60 -8.68
C PRO A 338 -12.14 0.61 -8.58
N LEU A 339 -12.66 1.16 -7.48
CA LEU A 339 -14.10 1.19 -7.21
C LEU A 339 -14.92 1.85 -8.34
N PRO A 340 -14.49 2.98 -8.97
CA PRO A 340 -15.20 3.50 -10.14
C PRO A 340 -15.26 2.50 -11.31
N ALA A 341 -14.18 1.77 -11.55
CA ALA A 341 -14.15 0.76 -12.60
C ALA A 341 -15.11 -0.40 -12.33
N LEU A 342 -15.27 -0.81 -11.06
CA LEU A 342 -16.29 -1.80 -10.69
C LEU A 342 -17.70 -1.32 -11.05
N ILE A 343 -18.02 -0.06 -10.76
CA ILE A 343 -19.31 0.53 -11.09
C ILE A 343 -19.52 0.57 -12.62
N ASP A 344 -18.49 0.92 -13.37
CA ASP A 344 -18.52 0.90 -14.84
C ASP A 344 -18.76 -0.51 -15.39
N MET A 345 -18.10 -1.52 -14.82
CA MET A 345 -18.28 -2.93 -15.19
C MET A 345 -19.69 -3.45 -14.88
N LEU A 346 -20.34 -2.98 -13.84
CA LEU A 346 -21.71 -3.32 -13.47
C LEU A 346 -22.75 -2.63 -14.39
N GLY A 347 -22.39 -1.50 -15.02
CA GLY A 347 -23.20 -0.81 -16.01
C GLY A 347 -24.61 -0.48 -15.51
N ASP A 348 -25.62 -1.01 -16.22
CA ASP A 348 -27.05 -0.77 -15.88
C ASP A 348 -27.56 -1.56 -14.68
N ALA A 349 -26.76 -2.48 -14.14
CA ALA A 349 -27.09 -3.19 -12.90
C ALA A 349 -27.02 -2.29 -11.65
N VAL A 350 -26.41 -1.11 -11.75
CA VAL A 350 -26.33 -0.11 -10.68
C VAL A 350 -27.09 1.16 -11.06
N SER A 351 -27.55 1.89 -10.04
CA SER A 351 -28.34 3.10 -10.22
C SER A 351 -27.55 4.22 -10.92
N PRO A 352 -28.23 5.17 -11.62
CA PRO A 352 -27.59 6.36 -12.16
C PRO A 352 -26.88 7.19 -11.08
N ASP A 353 -27.42 7.24 -9.87
CA ASP A 353 -26.83 7.95 -8.73
C ASP A 353 -25.51 7.33 -8.30
N ALA A 354 -25.41 5.98 -8.29
CA ALA A 354 -24.15 5.29 -8.03
C ALA A 354 -23.09 5.60 -9.10
N ARG A 355 -23.47 5.64 -10.39
CA ARG A 355 -22.56 6.04 -11.46
C ARG A 355 -22.09 7.49 -11.31
N ALA A 356 -22.99 8.39 -10.95
CA ALA A 356 -22.64 9.79 -10.65
C ALA A 356 -21.71 9.90 -9.44
N ALA A 357 -21.95 9.14 -8.36
CA ALA A 357 -21.09 9.09 -7.20
C ALA A 357 -19.69 8.58 -7.54
N ALA A 358 -19.58 7.52 -8.34
CA ALA A 358 -18.30 6.95 -8.78
C ALA A 358 -17.45 7.98 -9.56
N ALA A 359 -18.07 8.81 -10.40
CA ALA A 359 -17.40 9.87 -11.18
C ALA A 359 -16.74 10.96 -10.30
N HIS A 360 -17.13 11.09 -9.04
CA HIS A 360 -16.52 12.03 -8.09
C HIS A 360 -15.23 11.49 -7.45
N LEU A 361 -14.98 10.19 -7.55
CA LEU A 361 -13.79 9.55 -6.96
C LEU A 361 -12.58 9.74 -7.86
N ARG A 362 -11.53 10.31 -7.31
CA ARG A 362 -10.28 10.62 -8.01
C ARG A 362 -9.11 9.86 -7.43
N PHE A 363 -8.17 9.50 -8.29
CA PHE A 363 -6.89 8.92 -7.89
C PHE A 363 -5.73 9.84 -8.28
N ARG A 364 -4.72 9.85 -7.46
CA ARG A 364 -3.44 10.49 -7.75
C ARG A 364 -2.53 9.47 -8.43
N ALA A 365 -1.98 9.84 -9.58
CA ALA A 365 -1.01 9.01 -10.26
C ALA A 365 0.35 9.04 -9.56
N ILE A 366 1.11 7.99 -9.75
CA ILE A 366 2.49 7.86 -9.25
C ILE A 366 3.42 7.38 -10.37
N THR A 367 4.58 8.00 -10.42
CA THR A 367 5.72 7.62 -11.26
C THR A 367 6.88 7.24 -10.35
N ILE A 368 7.41 6.05 -10.47
CA ILE A 368 8.62 5.61 -9.79
C ILE A 368 9.75 5.62 -10.80
N VAL A 369 10.79 6.41 -10.53
CA VAL A 369 12.03 6.39 -11.31
C VAL A 369 13.02 5.50 -10.58
N GLY A 370 13.28 4.33 -11.13
CA GLY A 370 14.26 3.38 -10.63
C GLY A 370 15.61 3.66 -11.27
N LEU A 371 16.65 3.75 -10.46
CA LEU A 371 18.02 4.03 -10.87
C LEU A 371 18.95 2.90 -10.41
N LEU A 372 19.64 2.25 -11.33
CA LEU A 372 20.73 1.33 -11.00
C LEU A 372 22.03 2.14 -10.90
N ILE A 373 22.64 2.10 -9.74
CA ILE A 373 23.81 2.89 -9.39
C ILE A 373 25.02 1.96 -9.18
N LYS A 374 26.16 2.27 -9.78
CA LYS A 374 27.44 1.58 -9.59
C LYS A 374 28.07 1.96 -8.25
N LYS A 375 27.43 1.52 -7.18
CA LYS A 375 27.82 1.76 -5.80
C LYS A 375 27.10 0.76 -4.91
N PRO A 376 27.78 0.09 -3.97
CA PRO A 376 27.13 -0.96 -3.16
C PRO A 376 26.12 -0.42 -2.17
N LYS A 377 26.20 0.89 -1.82
CA LYS A 377 25.30 1.59 -0.92
C LYS A 377 25.36 3.09 -1.17
N ALA A 378 24.21 3.74 -1.23
CA ALA A 378 24.11 5.19 -1.48
C ALA A 378 23.52 5.96 -0.30
N LEU A 379 22.52 5.38 0.42
CA LEU A 379 21.77 6.11 1.43
C LEU A 379 22.11 5.69 2.85
N PRO A 380 22.08 6.63 3.82
CA PRO A 380 22.24 6.35 5.25
C PRO A 380 20.95 5.79 5.89
N ALA A 381 19.87 5.65 5.15
CA ALA A 381 18.55 5.24 5.62
C ALA A 381 17.86 4.38 4.56
N GLN A 382 16.77 3.71 4.94
CA GLN A 382 15.92 2.96 4.02
C GLN A 382 15.19 3.90 3.06
N SER A 383 14.65 4.99 3.60
CA SER A 383 14.00 6.04 2.81
C SER A 383 14.28 7.43 3.38
N ILE A 384 14.27 8.41 2.49
CA ILE A 384 14.37 9.83 2.82
C ILE A 384 13.28 10.59 2.08
N TYR A 385 12.46 11.36 2.81
CA TYR A 385 11.47 12.26 2.25
C TYR A 385 12.07 13.62 1.94
N PHE A 386 11.67 14.22 0.80
CA PHE A 386 12.14 15.53 0.35
C PHE A 386 10.96 16.46 0.04
N THR A 387 11.10 17.71 0.44
CA THR A 387 10.11 18.77 0.16
C THR A 387 10.42 19.56 -1.10
N ASN A 388 11.70 19.61 -1.50
CA ASN A 388 12.25 20.53 -2.50
C ASN A 388 12.95 19.86 -3.71
N LYS A 389 12.79 18.54 -3.90
CA LYS A 389 13.30 17.79 -5.04
C LYS A 389 12.15 17.40 -5.97
N THR A 390 12.44 16.92 -7.17
CA THR A 390 11.43 16.39 -8.09
C THR A 390 10.65 15.24 -7.44
N PHE A 391 11.35 14.33 -6.79
CA PHE A 391 10.74 13.22 -6.05
C PHE A 391 10.29 13.63 -4.64
N ASN A 392 9.27 12.95 -4.13
CA ASN A 392 8.74 13.12 -2.78
C ASN A 392 9.49 12.26 -1.77
N ARG A 393 9.93 11.07 -2.20
CA ARG A 393 10.63 10.08 -1.40
C ARG A 393 11.70 9.43 -2.26
N LEU A 394 12.85 9.20 -1.65
CA LEU A 394 13.96 8.42 -2.18
C LEU A 394 14.14 7.19 -1.30
N SER A 395 14.27 6.01 -1.90
CA SER A 395 14.45 4.75 -1.17
C SER A 395 15.57 3.93 -1.76
N GLU A 396 16.25 3.13 -0.93
CA GLU A 396 17.27 2.18 -1.34
C GLU A 396 16.85 0.77 -0.93
N THR A 397 16.53 -0.09 -1.90
CA THR A 397 15.98 -1.43 -1.66
C THR A 397 16.90 -2.33 -0.84
N ARG A 398 18.22 -2.19 -1.03
CA ARG A 398 19.23 -2.92 -0.28
C ARG A 398 19.19 -2.64 1.22
N ASN A 399 18.85 -1.42 1.62
CA ASN A 399 18.71 -1.05 3.03
C ASN A 399 17.49 -1.68 3.74
N TYR A 400 16.51 -2.13 2.95
CA TYR A 400 15.38 -2.92 3.47
C TYR A 400 15.71 -4.41 3.63
N GLY A 401 16.64 -4.94 2.85
CA GLY A 401 16.98 -6.36 2.83
C GLY A 401 17.09 -6.96 1.42
N GLY A 402 16.85 -6.16 0.37
CA GLY A 402 16.92 -6.55 -1.03
C GLY A 402 18.36 -6.80 -1.49
N ALA A 403 19.00 -7.83 -0.97
CA ALA A 403 20.41 -8.13 -1.25
C ALA A 403 20.64 -8.65 -2.68
N GLU A 404 19.60 -9.27 -3.27
CA GLU A 404 19.65 -9.93 -4.58
C GLU A 404 18.87 -9.18 -5.67
N VAL A 405 18.50 -7.92 -5.43
CA VAL A 405 17.82 -7.09 -6.44
C VAL A 405 18.77 -6.62 -7.55
N CYS A 406 20.07 -6.57 -7.28
CA CYS A 406 21.13 -6.21 -8.23
C CYS A 406 22.48 -6.81 -7.78
N ALA A 407 23.54 -6.64 -8.57
CA ALA A 407 24.88 -7.10 -8.24
C ALA A 407 25.41 -6.51 -6.92
N ALA A 408 26.38 -7.19 -6.29
CA ALA A 408 26.88 -6.83 -4.95
C ALA A 408 27.53 -5.44 -4.87
N ASP A 409 28.13 -4.99 -5.95
CA ASP A 409 28.80 -3.69 -6.10
C ASP A 409 27.87 -2.58 -6.63
N GLU A 410 26.57 -2.87 -6.72
CA GLU A 410 25.52 -1.99 -7.20
C GLU A 410 24.41 -1.79 -6.16
N THR A 411 23.61 -0.75 -6.35
CA THR A 411 22.39 -0.55 -5.60
C THR A 411 21.28 0.02 -6.47
N VAL A 412 20.02 -0.27 -6.09
CA VAL A 412 18.84 0.29 -6.74
C VAL A 412 18.26 1.39 -5.85
N LEU A 413 18.13 2.57 -6.43
CA LEU A 413 17.43 3.71 -5.83
C LEU A 413 16.07 3.89 -6.50
N LEU A 414 15.05 4.16 -5.70
CA LEU A 414 13.68 4.40 -6.15
C LEU A 414 13.30 5.83 -5.78
N CYS A 415 12.98 6.65 -6.78
CA CYS A 415 12.50 8.02 -6.64
C CYS A 415 10.99 8.05 -6.88
N ASP A 416 10.21 8.24 -5.81
CA ASP A 416 8.74 8.30 -5.89
C ASP A 416 8.31 9.72 -6.27
N ILE A 417 7.60 9.87 -7.39
CA ILE A 417 7.07 11.13 -7.89
C ILE A 417 5.55 11.00 -8.04
N THR A 418 4.79 11.76 -7.28
CA THR A 418 3.35 11.86 -7.51
C THR A 418 3.07 12.89 -8.61
N CYS A 419 2.17 12.55 -9.53
CA CYS A 419 1.87 13.34 -10.72
C CYS A 419 0.39 13.22 -11.09
N GLU A 420 -0.05 13.94 -12.11
CA GLU A 420 -1.32 13.68 -12.79
C GLU A 420 -1.05 12.83 -14.04
N ALA A 421 -1.97 11.91 -14.35
CA ALA A 421 -1.88 11.17 -15.60
C ALA A 421 -1.93 12.16 -16.77
N GLY A 422 -0.95 12.07 -17.68
CA GLY A 422 -0.83 12.98 -18.83
C GLY A 422 -0.03 14.26 -18.59
N ASP A 423 0.42 14.55 -17.36
CA ASP A 423 1.29 15.72 -17.11
C ASP A 423 2.72 15.50 -17.62
N GLY A 424 3.57 16.53 -17.50
CA GLY A 424 4.96 16.48 -17.98
C GLY A 424 5.84 15.44 -17.29
N ILE A 425 5.54 15.05 -16.05
CA ILE A 425 6.22 13.93 -15.35
C ILE A 425 5.73 12.59 -15.90
N TRP A 426 4.42 12.48 -16.10
CA TRP A 426 3.80 11.27 -16.62
C TRP A 426 4.29 10.92 -18.03
N THR A 427 4.45 11.92 -18.90
CA THR A 427 4.83 11.75 -20.30
C THR A 427 6.34 11.73 -20.55
N ALA A 428 7.17 12.16 -19.58
CA ALA A 428 8.61 12.24 -19.73
C ALA A 428 9.26 10.86 -19.94
N SER A 429 10.34 10.82 -20.70
CA SER A 429 11.10 9.57 -20.95
C SER A 429 11.78 9.03 -19.67
N ALA A 430 12.10 7.74 -19.66
CA ALA A 430 12.88 7.14 -18.57
C ALA A 430 14.28 7.76 -18.48
N GLU A 431 14.86 8.11 -19.62
CA GLU A 431 16.17 8.75 -19.68
C GLU A 431 16.15 10.16 -19.09
N ASP A 432 15.16 10.99 -19.45
CA ASP A 432 15.06 12.36 -18.93
C ASP A 432 14.79 12.41 -17.45
N LEU A 433 13.84 11.59 -16.95
CA LEU A 433 13.57 11.49 -15.51
C LEU A 433 14.76 10.89 -14.76
N GLY A 434 15.42 9.89 -15.35
CA GLY A 434 16.62 9.27 -14.78
C GLY A 434 17.76 10.28 -14.62
N ARG A 435 18.10 11.04 -15.66
CA ARG A 435 19.11 12.11 -15.59
C ARG A 435 18.75 13.18 -14.59
N ARG A 436 17.48 13.63 -14.58
CA ARG A 436 17.02 14.65 -13.63
C ARG A 436 17.15 14.17 -12.19
N CYS A 437 16.71 12.97 -11.88
CA CYS A 437 16.82 12.39 -10.53
C CYS A 437 18.29 12.17 -10.16
N ALA A 438 19.13 11.64 -11.06
CA ALA A 438 20.56 11.42 -10.79
C ALA A 438 21.30 12.73 -10.48
N LYS A 439 21.03 13.80 -11.23
CA LYS A 439 21.57 15.14 -10.95
C LYS A 439 21.18 15.62 -9.56
N GLU A 440 19.89 15.54 -9.20
CA GLU A 440 19.40 15.96 -7.88
C GLU A 440 20.02 15.11 -6.73
N LEU A 441 20.31 13.83 -6.99
CA LEU A 441 20.98 12.95 -6.03
C LEU A 441 22.48 13.25 -5.89
N ALA A 442 23.13 13.67 -6.99
CA ALA A 442 24.52 14.11 -6.97
C ALA A 442 24.68 15.44 -6.21
N GLU A 443 23.75 16.39 -6.39
CA GLU A 443 23.69 17.62 -5.59
C GLU A 443 23.55 17.35 -4.09
N GLU A 444 22.87 16.25 -3.73
CA GLU A 444 22.73 15.81 -2.33
C GLU A 444 23.97 15.05 -1.81
N GLY A 445 24.92 14.73 -2.68
CA GLY A 445 26.15 14.00 -2.35
C GLY A 445 25.96 12.48 -2.18
N PHE A 446 24.83 11.92 -2.59
CA PHE A 446 24.58 10.47 -2.47
C PHE A 446 25.32 9.67 -3.52
N ILE A 447 25.42 10.17 -4.75
CA ILE A 447 26.03 9.52 -5.91
C ILE A 447 26.86 10.54 -6.70
N LYS A 448 27.61 10.07 -7.69
CA LYS A 448 28.07 10.86 -8.82
C LYS A 448 27.15 10.60 -10.00
N GLU A 449 26.90 11.55 -10.89
CA GLU A 449 26.06 11.32 -12.08
C GLU A 449 26.61 10.19 -12.95
N SER A 450 27.92 10.04 -13.00
CA SER A 450 28.61 8.95 -13.70
C SER A 450 28.38 7.55 -13.12
N ASP A 451 27.83 7.43 -11.91
CA ASP A 451 27.51 6.15 -11.29
C ASP A 451 26.21 5.54 -11.83
N LEU A 452 25.40 6.32 -12.58
CA LEU A 452 24.14 5.86 -13.18
C LEU A 452 24.41 4.88 -14.32
N LYS A 453 23.89 3.65 -14.22
CA LYS A 453 23.99 2.59 -15.22
C LYS A 453 22.73 2.39 -16.02
N GLU A 454 21.58 2.41 -15.34
CA GLU A 454 20.27 2.19 -15.95
C GLU A 454 19.23 3.07 -15.24
N SER A 455 18.28 3.57 -16.01
CA SER A 455 17.07 4.21 -15.48
C SER A 455 15.83 3.56 -16.06
N VAL A 456 14.85 3.30 -15.19
CA VAL A 456 13.56 2.75 -15.55
C VAL A 456 12.44 3.61 -14.97
N VAL A 457 11.27 3.58 -15.61
CA VAL A 457 10.11 4.31 -15.10
C VAL A 457 8.90 3.39 -15.01
N LEU A 458 8.33 3.31 -13.81
CA LEU A 458 7.13 2.57 -13.51
C LEU A 458 6.01 3.57 -13.21
N ARG A 459 4.84 3.42 -13.83
CA ARG A 459 3.72 4.35 -13.70
C ARG A 459 2.45 3.64 -13.28
N SER A 460 1.65 4.29 -12.43
CA SER A 460 0.29 3.85 -12.09
C SER A 460 -0.63 5.05 -11.97
N THR A 461 -1.74 5.03 -12.71
CA THR A 461 -2.81 6.04 -12.59
C THR A 461 -3.53 5.93 -11.26
N PHE A 462 -3.57 4.75 -10.67
CA PHE A 462 -4.26 4.46 -9.41
C PHE A 462 -3.29 4.33 -8.23
N GLY A 463 -2.37 5.31 -8.07
CA GLY A 463 -1.41 5.28 -6.96
C GLY A 463 -2.09 5.50 -5.61
N TYR A 464 -2.87 6.57 -5.49
CA TYR A 464 -3.50 6.96 -4.22
C TYR A 464 -4.93 7.47 -4.42
N PRO A 465 -5.93 6.98 -3.65
CA PRO A 465 -7.25 7.61 -3.61
C PRO A 465 -7.14 9.03 -3.03
N VAL A 466 -7.78 9.99 -3.68
CA VAL A 466 -7.76 11.41 -3.29
C VAL A 466 -9.00 11.74 -2.48
N TYR A 467 -8.85 11.92 -1.20
CA TYR A 467 -9.94 12.19 -0.26
C TYR A 467 -10.38 13.65 -0.34
N LEU A 468 -11.14 13.99 -1.38
CA LEU A 468 -11.74 15.33 -1.50
C LEU A 468 -12.78 15.55 -0.40
N VAL A 469 -12.95 16.80 0.03
CA VAL A 469 -14.05 17.14 0.97
C VAL A 469 -15.38 16.62 0.41
N GLY A 470 -16.07 15.81 1.22
CA GLY A 470 -17.37 15.21 0.86
C GLY A 470 -17.28 13.88 0.10
N TYR A 471 -16.10 13.30 -0.10
CA TYR A 471 -15.93 11.99 -0.77
C TYR A 471 -16.65 10.87 -0.02
N GLU A 472 -16.80 10.99 1.31
CA GLU A 472 -17.46 10.01 2.16
C GLU A 472 -18.88 9.71 1.67
N LYS A 473 -19.64 10.74 1.30
CA LYS A 473 -21.00 10.58 0.77
C LYS A 473 -21.05 9.74 -0.50
N ALA A 474 -20.06 9.92 -1.38
CA ALA A 474 -19.96 9.10 -2.59
C ALA A 474 -19.65 7.65 -2.23
N ILE A 475 -18.72 7.40 -1.30
CA ILE A 475 -18.39 6.05 -0.83
C ILE A 475 -19.60 5.38 -0.19
N ASP A 476 -20.32 6.07 0.70
CA ASP A 476 -21.51 5.53 1.38
C ASP A 476 -22.58 5.12 0.36
N ALA A 477 -22.83 5.96 -0.65
CA ALA A 477 -23.78 5.65 -1.73
C ALA A 477 -23.36 4.41 -2.52
N LEU A 478 -22.07 4.31 -2.89
CA LEU A 478 -21.53 3.17 -3.62
C LEU A 478 -21.55 1.89 -2.80
N MET A 479 -21.19 1.95 -1.52
CA MET A 479 -21.25 0.78 -0.65
C MET A 479 -22.68 0.31 -0.42
N ALA A 480 -23.64 1.22 -0.25
CA ALA A 480 -25.07 0.87 -0.16
C ALA A 480 -25.57 0.17 -1.42
N GLU A 481 -25.17 0.63 -2.61
CA GLU A 481 -25.49 -0.02 -3.88
C GLU A 481 -24.90 -1.43 -3.98
N LEU A 482 -23.61 -1.59 -3.65
CA LEU A 482 -22.91 -2.86 -3.71
C LEU A 482 -23.38 -3.88 -2.65
N MET A 483 -24.03 -3.43 -1.58
CA MET A 483 -24.63 -4.32 -0.57
C MET A 483 -25.76 -5.19 -1.13
N ARG A 484 -26.34 -4.84 -2.29
CA ARG A 484 -27.37 -5.65 -2.94
C ARG A 484 -26.85 -6.98 -3.46
N PHE A 485 -25.58 -7.04 -3.85
CA PHE A 485 -24.99 -8.22 -4.50
C PHE A 485 -24.32 -9.13 -3.46
N ASP A 486 -25.00 -10.17 -3.00
CA ASP A 486 -24.46 -11.08 -1.97
C ASP A 486 -23.23 -11.87 -2.43
N ASN A 487 -23.08 -12.12 -3.73
CA ASN A 487 -21.96 -12.86 -4.30
C ASN A 487 -20.89 -11.99 -4.99
N LEU A 488 -20.88 -10.68 -4.72
CA LEU A 488 -19.86 -9.72 -5.17
C LEU A 488 -19.25 -9.03 -3.96
N VAL A 489 -17.96 -9.17 -3.75
CA VAL A 489 -17.21 -8.49 -2.69
C VAL A 489 -16.22 -7.53 -3.34
N THR A 490 -16.04 -6.33 -2.77
CA THR A 490 -14.96 -5.42 -3.14
C THR A 490 -13.97 -5.29 -1.98
N ALA A 491 -12.67 -5.31 -2.28
CA ALA A 491 -11.59 -5.35 -1.28
C ALA A 491 -10.35 -4.59 -1.74
N GLY A 492 -9.42 -4.36 -0.82
CA GLY A 492 -8.12 -3.75 -1.10
C GLY A 492 -8.16 -2.24 -1.24
N ARG A 493 -6.97 -1.66 -1.48
CA ARG A 493 -6.78 -0.20 -1.58
C ARG A 493 -7.68 0.43 -2.63
N GLN A 494 -7.72 -0.16 -3.81
CA GLN A 494 -8.42 0.40 -4.95
C GLN A 494 -9.93 0.12 -4.88
N GLY A 495 -10.30 -1.13 -4.51
CA GLY A 495 -11.69 -1.57 -4.46
C GLY A 495 -12.48 -0.95 -3.30
N LEU A 496 -11.82 -0.57 -2.20
CA LEU A 496 -12.45 0.13 -1.07
C LEU A 496 -12.24 1.64 -1.09
N TYR A 497 -11.51 2.16 -2.09
CA TYR A 497 -11.10 3.56 -2.13
C TYR A 497 -10.42 4.01 -0.81
N LYS A 498 -9.59 3.13 -0.23
CA LYS A 498 -8.88 3.39 1.03
C LYS A 498 -7.38 3.30 0.83
N TYR A 499 -6.65 4.29 1.36
CA TYR A 499 -5.20 4.24 1.38
C TYR A 499 -4.74 3.30 2.50
N VAL A 500 -4.44 2.07 2.13
CA VAL A 500 -4.00 1.01 3.04
C VAL A 500 -2.65 0.44 2.62
N ASP A 501 -1.91 -0.12 3.57
CA ASP A 501 -0.67 -0.83 3.33
C ASP A 501 -0.97 -2.29 2.88
N MET A 502 0.08 -3.03 2.50
CA MET A 502 -0.06 -4.38 1.95
C MET A 502 -0.72 -5.36 2.92
N ASP A 503 -0.46 -5.22 4.22
CA ASP A 503 -1.05 -6.06 5.26
C ASP A 503 -2.58 -5.92 5.30
N ILE A 504 -3.06 -4.68 5.34
CA ILE A 504 -4.51 -4.42 5.36
C ILE A 504 -5.15 -4.78 4.01
N ALA A 505 -4.46 -4.53 2.89
CA ALA A 505 -4.95 -4.96 1.58
C ALA A 505 -5.12 -6.49 1.54
N SER A 506 -4.16 -7.25 2.04
CA SER A 506 -4.24 -8.71 2.16
C SER A 506 -5.34 -9.15 3.12
N GLU A 507 -5.44 -8.51 4.30
CA GLU A 507 -6.47 -8.80 5.30
C GLU A 507 -7.88 -8.63 4.73
N THR A 508 -8.13 -7.53 3.99
CA THR A 508 -9.43 -7.31 3.35
C THR A 508 -9.74 -8.32 2.25
N GLY A 509 -8.73 -8.75 1.50
CA GLY A 509 -8.88 -9.82 0.50
C GLY A 509 -9.23 -11.16 1.14
N ILE A 510 -8.53 -11.55 2.20
CA ILE A 510 -8.81 -12.76 3.00
C ILE A 510 -10.23 -12.70 3.57
N ALA A 511 -10.61 -11.58 4.20
CA ALA A 511 -11.94 -11.41 4.78
C ALA A 511 -13.06 -11.49 3.73
N GLY A 512 -12.85 -10.90 2.54
CA GLY A 512 -13.79 -11.01 1.42
C GLY A 512 -13.97 -12.45 0.94
N ALA A 513 -12.88 -13.21 0.83
CA ALA A 513 -12.91 -14.63 0.49
C ALA A 513 -13.63 -15.46 1.56
N GLU A 514 -13.33 -15.25 2.83
CA GLU A 514 -13.99 -15.92 3.95
C GLU A 514 -15.49 -15.60 4.04
N PHE A 515 -15.87 -14.37 3.70
CA PHE A 515 -17.28 -13.99 3.60
C PHE A 515 -18.01 -14.83 2.53
N LEU A 516 -17.48 -14.91 1.31
CA LEU A 516 -18.07 -15.72 0.24
C LEU A 516 -18.16 -17.21 0.61
N LEU A 517 -17.14 -17.74 1.27
CA LEU A 517 -17.10 -19.12 1.77
C LEU A 517 -18.14 -19.38 2.88
N SER A 518 -18.53 -18.37 3.61
CA SER A 518 -19.49 -18.52 4.72
C SER A 518 -20.93 -18.78 4.26
N GLY A 519 -21.25 -18.49 3.01
CA GLY A 519 -22.61 -18.57 2.45
C GLY A 519 -23.60 -17.59 3.08
N ARG A 520 -23.14 -16.62 3.85
CA ARG A 520 -23.98 -15.58 4.47
C ARG A 520 -24.41 -14.54 3.46
N THR A 521 -25.56 -13.92 3.69
CA THR A 521 -25.92 -12.69 2.98
C THR A 521 -25.20 -11.49 3.59
N LYS A 522 -25.00 -10.41 2.83
CA LYS A 522 -24.40 -9.18 3.36
C LYS A 522 -25.26 -8.53 4.42
N ARG A 523 -26.59 -8.72 4.37
CA ARG A 523 -27.52 -8.23 5.39
C ARG A 523 -27.27 -8.91 6.73
N ASP A 524 -26.96 -10.20 6.72
CA ASP A 524 -26.61 -10.96 7.93
C ASP A 524 -25.20 -10.66 8.44
N ALA A 525 -24.37 -10.07 7.60
CA ALA A 525 -22.96 -9.79 7.85
C ALA A 525 -22.69 -8.31 8.19
N ILE A 526 -23.72 -7.50 8.45
CA ILE A 526 -23.55 -6.12 8.93
C ILE A 526 -22.70 -6.16 10.21
N GLY A 527 -21.43 -5.81 10.11
CA GLY A 527 -20.42 -5.90 11.17
C GLY A 527 -19.26 -6.86 10.89
N VAL A 528 -19.29 -7.65 9.81
CA VAL A 528 -18.26 -8.66 9.50
C VAL A 528 -17.17 -8.13 8.54
N VAL A 529 -17.34 -6.98 7.92
CA VAL A 529 -16.23 -6.24 7.31
C VAL A 529 -15.90 -5.06 8.23
N PRO A 530 -15.21 -5.31 9.35
CA PRO A 530 -14.85 -4.24 10.26
C PRO A 530 -13.66 -3.51 9.68
N TYR A 531 -13.93 -2.52 8.89
CA TYR A 531 -12.97 -1.46 8.64
C TYR A 531 -13.44 -0.20 9.38
N GLU A 532 -13.75 -0.36 10.65
CA GLU A 532 -13.89 0.74 11.57
C GLU A 532 -12.53 1.04 12.19
N ASP A 533 -12.07 2.28 11.97
CA ASP A 533 -11.14 3.05 12.80
C ASP A 533 -9.98 2.30 13.49
N ARG A 534 -9.18 1.54 12.75
CA ARG A 534 -7.81 1.30 13.23
C ARG A 534 -7.00 2.54 12.89
N THR A 535 -6.98 3.46 13.83
CA THR A 535 -6.04 4.57 13.89
C THR A 535 -4.63 4.04 13.66
N PHE A 536 -4.02 4.49 12.56
CA PHE A 536 -2.61 4.25 12.28
C PHE A 536 -1.80 5.04 13.31
N ALA A 537 -1.36 4.38 14.37
CA ALA A 537 -0.34 4.89 15.26
C ALA A 537 1.05 4.57 14.71
#